data_0b6bac3f17368c8cbd79821076f688ed
#
_entry.id   0b6bac3f17368c8cbd79821076f688ed
#
_cell.length_a   1.000
_cell.length_b   1.000
_cell.length_c   1.000
_cell.angle_alpha   90.00
_cell.angle_beta   90.00
_cell.angle_gamma   90.00
#
_symmetry.space_group_name_H-M   'P 1'
#
loop_
_entity.id
_entity.type
_entity.pdbx_description
1 polymer ?
#
loop_
_entity_poly.entity_id
_entity_poly.type
_entity_poly.pdbx_seq_one_letter_code
_entity_poly.pdbx_strand_id
1 'polypeptide(L)'
;MEKISVRRLAILSLVLLVGASVACQKKSEKVGAASPAPSQAATGSSPFQPLPPIKGPITPALVTQDADSITHYLHYPKDAAAAKLDGAVQFYCDITENGTVETTHALVANNDAFKRAVQTALDWGHFTPATVNGEPVRAYLGGTVLFFHQNGEPVIVVSLATHDRDRVGKLTNYIQPQLVGGLRHAMEKVISSLTDGILVSGKAEVIVSVDARGMVTGTSGISENPRSSGLGLLLDRAVKQAQFTPAYENGTAAAGGINVVGSF
;
A
#
# COMPACT_ATOMS: atom_id res chain seq x y z
N MET A 1 7.28 -40.62 -30.71
CA MET A 1 6.49 -41.27 -29.65
C MET A 1 7.46 -41.72 -28.58
N GLU A 2 7.58 -40.93 -27.50
CA GLU A 2 8.37 -41.38 -26.35
C GLU A 2 7.70 -40.80 -25.09
N LYS A 3 7.22 -41.72 -24.26
CA LYS A 3 6.50 -41.42 -23.01
C LYS A 3 7.52 -41.19 -21.89
N ILE A 4 7.58 -40.01 -21.33
CA ILE A 4 8.35 -39.75 -20.10
C ILE A 4 7.41 -39.91 -18.91
N SER A 5 7.69 -40.94 -18.12
CA SER A 5 7.02 -41.29 -16.87
C SER A 5 7.53 -40.43 -15.73
N VAL A 6 6.64 -39.70 -15.07
CA VAL A 6 6.95 -38.92 -13.84
C VAL A 6 6.70 -39.80 -12.62
N ARG A 7 7.79 -40.20 -11.96
CA ARG A 7 7.75 -40.90 -10.65
C ARG A 7 7.54 -39.88 -9.54
N ARG A 8 6.46 -40.05 -8.78
CA ARG A 8 6.21 -39.40 -7.51
C ARG A 8 7.08 -40.02 -6.43
N LEU A 9 7.87 -39.23 -5.74
CA LEU A 9 8.57 -39.64 -4.53
C LEU A 9 7.86 -39.01 -3.33
N ALA A 10 7.20 -39.87 -2.55
CA ALA A 10 6.63 -39.51 -1.25
C ALA A 10 7.71 -39.79 -0.20
N ILE A 11 8.08 -38.78 0.57
CA ILE A 11 8.91 -38.94 1.76
C ILE A 11 8.05 -38.66 2.99
N LEU A 12 7.74 -39.74 3.68
CA LEU A 12 7.09 -39.76 4.99
C LEU A 12 8.22 -39.74 6.04
N SER A 13 8.32 -38.74 6.86
CA SER A 13 9.19 -38.75 8.05
C SER A 13 8.37 -38.47 9.29
N LEU A 14 8.09 -39.54 10.00
CA LEU A 14 7.50 -39.59 11.31
C LEU A 14 8.65 -39.51 12.32
N VAL A 15 8.71 -38.49 13.19
CA VAL A 15 9.56 -38.46 14.37
C VAL A 15 8.68 -38.26 15.58
N LEU A 16 8.54 -39.37 16.31
CA LEU A 16 8.04 -39.42 17.71
C LEU A 16 9.20 -39.08 18.65
N LEU A 17 9.03 -38.13 19.53
CA LEU A 17 9.90 -37.95 20.68
C LEU A 17 9.05 -37.76 21.94
N VAL A 18 9.11 -38.83 22.77
CA VAL A 18 8.64 -38.91 24.15
C VAL A 18 9.74 -38.35 25.04
N GLY A 19 9.41 -37.51 26.00
CA GLY A 19 10.38 -36.99 26.97
C GLY A 19 9.70 -36.38 28.19
N ALA A 20 9.53 -37.19 29.13
CA ALA A 20 9.53 -37.21 30.62
C ALA A 20 9.46 -35.87 31.36
N SER A 21 8.45 -35.82 32.21
CA SER A 21 8.23 -34.90 33.31
C SER A 21 9.24 -35.11 34.44
N VAL A 22 9.83 -34.03 34.95
CA VAL A 22 10.45 -34.03 36.29
C VAL A 22 9.83 -32.89 37.08
N ALA A 23 9.01 -33.26 38.03
CA ALA A 23 8.50 -32.39 39.07
C ALA A 23 9.59 -32.18 40.13
N CYS A 24 9.87 -30.92 40.44
CA CYS A 24 10.65 -30.59 41.63
C CYS A 24 9.83 -29.61 42.48
N GLN A 25 9.17 -30.13 43.49
CA GLN A 25 8.58 -29.35 44.58
C GLN A 25 9.72 -28.83 45.47
N LYS A 26 9.75 -27.51 45.72
CA LYS A 26 10.48 -26.93 46.83
C LYS A 26 9.59 -26.02 47.66
N LYS A 27 9.59 -26.32 48.90
CA LYS A 27 8.82 -25.93 50.06
C LYS A 27 8.85 -24.41 50.34
N SER A 28 7.70 -23.94 50.74
CA SER A 28 7.32 -22.62 51.24
C SER A 28 8.18 -22.18 52.43
N GLU A 29 8.57 -20.91 52.40
CA GLU A 29 8.88 -20.14 53.59
C GLU A 29 8.21 -18.76 53.50
N LYS A 30 7.31 -18.51 54.45
CA LYS A 30 6.57 -17.25 54.62
C LYS A 30 7.51 -16.20 55.22
N VAL A 31 7.79 -15.15 54.49
CA VAL A 31 8.21 -13.88 55.07
C VAL A 31 7.20 -12.80 54.61
N GLY A 32 6.48 -12.27 55.57
CA GLY A 32 5.55 -11.16 55.34
C GLY A 32 6.35 -9.89 55.07
N ALA A 33 6.09 -9.31 53.88
CA ALA A 33 6.48 -7.95 53.58
C ALA A 33 5.27 -7.28 52.94
N ALA A 34 4.96 -6.10 53.47
CA ALA A 34 3.87 -5.24 53.05
C ALA A 34 3.85 -5.01 51.53
N SER A 35 2.72 -5.29 50.94
CA SER A 35 2.42 -4.97 49.51
C SER A 35 2.46 -3.46 49.31
N PRO A 36 3.33 -2.91 48.48
CA PRO A 36 3.13 -1.54 48.01
C PRO A 36 1.88 -1.51 47.15
N ALA A 37 1.01 -0.57 47.39
CA ALA A 37 -0.17 -0.29 46.58
C ALA A 37 0.21 -0.28 45.11
N PRO A 38 -0.67 -0.81 44.22
CA PRO A 38 -0.40 -0.71 42.80
C PRO A 38 -0.33 0.77 42.41
N SER A 39 0.87 1.20 42.05
CA SER A 39 1.08 2.47 41.36
C SER A 39 0.16 2.46 40.16
N GLN A 40 -0.82 3.34 40.13
CA GLN A 40 -1.63 3.57 38.95
C GLN A 40 -0.65 3.91 37.82
N ALA A 41 -0.41 2.93 36.95
CA ALA A 41 0.23 3.19 35.69
C ALA A 41 -0.58 4.30 35.04
N ALA A 42 0.05 5.48 34.92
CA ALA A 42 -0.50 6.54 34.12
C ALA A 42 -0.86 5.91 32.77
N THR A 43 -2.14 5.80 32.50
CA THR A 43 -2.67 5.50 31.18
C THR A 43 -2.19 6.65 30.30
N GLY A 44 -0.98 6.50 29.76
CA GLY A 44 -0.51 7.34 28.67
C GLY A 44 -1.54 7.19 27.58
N SER A 45 -2.41 8.19 27.45
CA SER A 45 -3.30 8.33 26.32
C SER A 45 -2.41 8.16 25.09
N SER A 46 -2.64 7.08 24.35
CA SER A 46 -1.97 6.84 23.07
C SER A 46 -2.11 8.14 22.26
N PRO A 47 -1.03 8.77 21.83
CA PRO A 47 -1.12 10.05 21.12
C PRO A 47 -1.76 9.88 19.74
N PHE A 48 -2.22 8.69 19.41
CA PHE A 48 -2.83 8.34 18.15
C PHE A 48 -4.32 8.03 18.31
N GLN A 49 -5.14 8.96 17.86
CA GLN A 49 -6.57 8.75 17.71
C GLN A 49 -6.88 8.77 16.20
N PRO A 50 -7.26 7.63 15.60
CA PRO A 50 -7.65 7.59 14.19
C PRO A 50 -8.76 8.60 13.93
N LEU A 51 -8.71 9.27 12.79
CA LEU A 51 -9.83 10.09 12.34
C LEU A 51 -11.08 9.20 12.16
N PRO A 52 -12.28 9.73 12.48
CA PRO A 52 -13.51 8.99 12.24
C PRO A 52 -13.67 8.71 10.74
N PRO A 53 -14.42 7.66 10.35
CA PRO A 53 -14.69 7.38 8.96
C PRO A 53 -15.39 8.56 8.29
N ILE A 54 -15.17 8.71 6.98
CA ILE A 54 -15.85 9.72 6.17
C ILE A 54 -17.36 9.43 6.22
N LYS A 55 -18.13 10.47 6.52
CA LYS A 55 -19.60 10.35 6.54
C LYS A 55 -20.14 10.50 5.11
N GLY A 56 -21.08 9.61 4.75
CA GLY A 56 -21.78 9.62 3.47
C GLY A 56 -21.10 8.76 2.40
N PRO A 57 -21.65 8.78 1.18
CA PRO A 57 -21.14 7.97 0.09
C PRO A 57 -19.75 8.43 -0.35
N ILE A 58 -18.86 7.46 -0.53
CA ILE A 58 -17.51 7.67 -1.02
C ILE A 58 -17.27 6.72 -2.19
N THR A 59 -16.64 7.22 -3.25
CA THR A 59 -16.17 6.41 -4.36
C THR A 59 -14.67 6.57 -4.55
N PRO A 60 -13.94 5.49 -4.86
CA PRO A 60 -12.51 5.57 -5.13
C PRO A 60 -12.27 6.21 -6.50
N ALA A 61 -11.05 6.73 -6.69
CA ALA A 61 -10.58 7.07 -8.02
C ALA A 61 -10.42 5.80 -8.87
N LEU A 62 -10.71 5.93 -10.15
CA LEU A 62 -10.70 4.82 -11.11
C LEU A 62 -9.86 5.16 -12.33
N VAL A 63 -9.41 4.12 -13.04
CA VAL A 63 -8.90 4.29 -14.40
C VAL A 63 -10.07 4.61 -15.30
N THR A 64 -10.06 5.80 -15.91
CA THR A 64 -11.11 6.20 -16.85
C THR A 64 -10.98 5.45 -18.18
N GLN A 65 -12.06 5.42 -18.97
CA GLN A 65 -12.12 4.75 -20.27
C GLN A 65 -12.21 5.74 -21.45
N ASP A 66 -12.09 7.03 -21.17
CA ASP A 66 -12.15 8.07 -22.19
C ASP A 66 -10.82 8.30 -22.93
N ALA A 67 -10.81 9.22 -23.90
CA ALA A 67 -9.65 9.51 -24.73
C ALA A 67 -8.48 10.12 -23.97
N ASP A 68 -8.74 10.72 -22.80
CA ASP A 68 -7.73 11.35 -21.96
C ASP A 68 -7.24 10.43 -20.83
N SER A 69 -7.71 9.17 -20.81
CA SER A 69 -7.27 8.15 -19.86
C SER A 69 -5.77 7.90 -19.93
N ILE A 70 -5.16 7.60 -18.78
CA ILE A 70 -3.77 7.11 -18.74
C ILE A 70 -3.56 5.92 -19.68
N THR A 71 -4.58 5.09 -19.90
CA THR A 71 -4.50 3.93 -20.80
C THR A 71 -4.31 4.32 -22.26
N HIS A 72 -4.79 5.49 -22.68
CA HIS A 72 -4.59 6.01 -24.03
C HIS A 72 -3.13 6.41 -24.30
N TYR A 73 -2.44 6.90 -23.28
CA TYR A 73 -1.04 7.32 -23.36
C TYR A 73 -0.04 6.19 -23.07
N LEU A 74 -0.51 5.02 -22.60
CA LEU A 74 0.33 3.86 -22.37
C LEU A 74 0.67 3.15 -23.69
N HIS A 75 1.95 3.09 -24.01
CA HIS A 75 2.43 2.36 -25.16
C HIS A 75 3.48 1.34 -24.75
N TYR A 76 3.39 0.14 -25.32
CA TYR A 76 4.43 -0.86 -25.13
C TYR A 76 5.72 -0.36 -25.80
N PRO A 77 6.86 -0.26 -25.07
CA PRO A 77 8.11 0.21 -25.67
C PRO A 77 8.52 -0.69 -26.85
N LYS A 78 8.80 -0.10 -28.01
CA LYS A 78 9.04 -0.84 -29.26
C LYS A 78 10.12 -1.90 -29.14
N ASP A 79 11.26 -1.56 -28.51
CA ASP A 79 12.38 -2.48 -28.34
C ASP A 79 12.03 -3.64 -27.39
N ALA A 80 11.24 -3.36 -26.33
CA ALA A 80 10.76 -4.37 -25.41
C ALA A 80 9.74 -5.31 -26.09
N ALA A 81 8.85 -4.77 -26.90
CA ALA A 81 7.89 -5.56 -27.68
C ALA A 81 8.61 -6.47 -28.69
N ALA A 82 9.60 -5.94 -29.45
CA ALA A 82 10.39 -6.71 -30.40
C ALA A 82 11.21 -7.82 -29.73
N ALA A 83 11.73 -7.55 -28.52
CA ALA A 83 12.48 -8.52 -27.72
C ALA A 83 11.58 -9.44 -26.88
N LYS A 84 10.25 -9.28 -26.94
CA LYS A 84 9.25 -10.01 -26.14
C LYS A 84 9.55 -9.95 -24.63
N LEU A 85 9.97 -8.79 -24.16
CA LEU A 85 10.25 -8.54 -22.75
C LEU A 85 8.98 -8.18 -22.01
N ASP A 86 8.67 -8.90 -20.94
CA ASP A 86 7.58 -8.57 -20.03
C ASP A 86 8.10 -7.70 -18.86
N GLY A 87 7.21 -6.92 -18.27
CA GLY A 87 7.57 -6.06 -17.16
C GLY A 87 6.38 -5.59 -16.34
N ALA A 88 6.70 -5.01 -15.19
CA ALA A 88 5.74 -4.38 -14.31
C ALA A 88 6.29 -3.05 -13.80
N VAL A 89 5.42 -2.05 -13.69
CA VAL A 89 5.73 -0.76 -13.07
C VAL A 89 4.69 -0.49 -11.99
N GLN A 90 5.13 -0.40 -10.74
CA GLN A 90 4.31 0.12 -9.66
C GLN A 90 4.43 1.64 -9.65
N PHE A 91 3.32 2.33 -9.53
CA PHE A 91 3.27 3.78 -9.43
C PHE A 91 2.52 4.21 -8.18
N TYR A 92 2.90 5.37 -7.64
CA TYR A 92 2.30 6.01 -6.49
C TYR A 92 2.20 7.50 -6.78
N CYS A 93 1.00 8.05 -6.74
CA CYS A 93 0.76 9.44 -7.12
C CYS A 93 -0.38 10.10 -6.36
N ASP A 94 -0.31 11.43 -6.24
CA ASP A 94 -1.45 12.26 -5.90
C ASP A 94 -2.17 12.68 -7.19
N ILE A 95 -3.49 12.60 -7.17
CA ILE A 95 -4.37 13.12 -8.23
C ILE A 95 -5.21 14.27 -7.71
N THR A 96 -5.52 15.20 -8.60
CA THR A 96 -6.38 16.35 -8.32
C THR A 96 -7.86 15.98 -8.35
N GLU A 97 -8.71 16.94 -8.03
CA GLU A 97 -10.18 16.85 -8.17
C GLU A 97 -10.63 16.66 -9.63
N ASN A 98 -9.78 17.03 -10.60
CA ASN A 98 -10.03 16.83 -12.02
C ASN A 98 -9.49 15.48 -12.54
N GLY A 99 -8.88 14.68 -11.65
CA GLY A 99 -8.31 13.38 -12.02
C GLY A 99 -6.90 13.44 -12.62
N THR A 100 -6.32 14.63 -12.85
CA THR A 100 -4.93 14.77 -13.33
C THR A 100 -3.92 14.41 -12.25
N VAL A 101 -2.78 13.83 -12.63
CA VAL A 101 -1.69 13.56 -11.70
C VAL A 101 -1.00 14.87 -11.33
N GLU A 102 -0.98 15.20 -10.04
CA GLU A 102 -0.30 16.38 -9.50
C GLU A 102 1.15 16.06 -9.13
N THR A 103 1.37 14.90 -8.51
CA THR A 103 2.69 14.47 -8.04
C THR A 103 2.85 12.96 -8.22
N THR A 104 3.92 12.55 -8.88
CA THR A 104 4.35 11.15 -8.89
C THR A 104 5.41 10.95 -7.80
N HIS A 105 5.05 10.29 -6.71
CA HIS A 105 5.94 10.05 -5.56
C HIS A 105 6.97 8.97 -5.85
N ALA A 106 6.57 7.91 -6.54
CA ALA A 106 7.47 6.83 -6.91
C ALA A 106 7.00 6.06 -8.15
N LEU A 107 7.98 5.59 -8.92
CA LEU A 107 7.86 4.56 -9.95
C LEU A 107 8.87 3.47 -9.67
N VAL A 108 8.38 2.25 -9.41
CA VAL A 108 9.22 1.08 -9.15
C VAL A 108 9.06 0.12 -10.32
N ALA A 109 10.14 -0.13 -11.04
CA ALA A 109 10.15 -0.95 -12.25
C ALA A 109 11.41 -1.81 -12.32
N ASN A 110 11.32 -2.90 -13.04
CA ASN A 110 12.46 -3.76 -13.37
C ASN A 110 13.18 -3.34 -14.67
N ASN A 111 12.63 -2.37 -15.41
CA ASN A 111 13.18 -1.89 -16.67
C ASN A 111 12.83 -0.41 -16.90
N ASP A 112 13.81 0.39 -17.27
CA ASP A 112 13.66 1.84 -17.47
C ASP A 112 12.77 2.21 -18.66
N ALA A 113 12.67 1.37 -19.70
CA ALA A 113 11.79 1.64 -20.83
C ALA A 113 10.31 1.59 -20.41
N PHE A 114 9.93 0.59 -19.60
CA PHE A 114 8.57 0.51 -19.04
C PHE A 114 8.31 1.66 -18.06
N LYS A 115 9.31 2.00 -17.22
CA LYS A 115 9.21 3.13 -16.30
C LYS A 115 8.90 4.43 -17.03
N ARG A 116 9.63 4.73 -18.12
CA ARG A 116 9.38 5.93 -18.94
C ARG A 116 7.99 5.93 -19.59
N ALA A 117 7.54 4.76 -20.10
CA ALA A 117 6.21 4.65 -20.68
C ALA A 117 5.10 4.98 -19.67
N VAL A 118 5.23 4.50 -18.44
CA VAL A 118 4.27 4.80 -17.38
C VAL A 118 4.38 6.25 -16.91
N GLN A 119 5.59 6.80 -16.77
CA GLN A 119 5.77 8.21 -16.43
C GLN A 119 5.06 9.11 -17.45
N THR A 120 5.29 8.89 -18.75
CA THR A 120 4.62 9.65 -19.81
C THR A 120 3.10 9.55 -19.71
N ALA A 121 2.57 8.36 -19.44
CA ALA A 121 1.13 8.18 -19.31
C ALA A 121 0.55 8.91 -18.08
N LEU A 122 1.28 8.96 -16.97
CA LEU A 122 0.89 9.72 -15.78
C LEU A 122 0.97 11.24 -16.00
N ASP A 123 1.95 11.70 -16.78
CA ASP A 123 2.13 13.13 -17.08
C ASP A 123 1.05 13.72 -17.98
N TRP A 124 0.44 12.91 -18.84
CA TRP A 124 -0.52 13.36 -19.87
C TRP A 124 -1.94 12.85 -19.65
N GLY A 125 -2.11 11.70 -19.04
CA GLY A 125 -3.40 11.07 -18.83
C GLY A 125 -4.05 11.46 -17.51
N HIS A 126 -5.31 11.06 -17.35
CA HIS A 126 -6.01 11.27 -16.09
C HIS A 126 -6.80 10.03 -15.65
N PHE A 127 -7.30 10.11 -14.43
CA PHE A 127 -8.16 9.16 -13.75
C PHE A 127 -9.55 9.75 -13.57
N THR A 128 -10.57 8.93 -13.41
CA THR A 128 -11.81 9.38 -12.78
C THR A 128 -11.49 9.74 -11.33
N PRO A 129 -11.75 10.96 -10.84
CA PRO A 129 -11.40 11.36 -9.48
C PRO A 129 -12.21 10.59 -8.43
N ALA A 130 -11.65 10.47 -7.22
CA ALA A 130 -12.41 10.02 -6.06
C ALA A 130 -13.52 11.03 -5.73
N THR A 131 -14.63 10.58 -5.13
CA THR A 131 -15.67 11.50 -4.67
C THR A 131 -16.04 11.26 -3.20
N VAL A 132 -16.43 12.32 -2.52
CA VAL A 132 -17.03 12.29 -1.19
C VAL A 132 -18.36 13.03 -1.26
N ASN A 133 -19.47 12.36 -0.94
CA ASN A 133 -20.83 12.90 -1.10
C ASN A 133 -21.14 13.40 -2.52
N GLY A 134 -20.52 12.78 -3.54
CA GLY A 134 -20.66 13.15 -4.93
C GLY A 134 -19.74 14.28 -5.41
N GLU A 135 -19.03 14.96 -4.51
CA GLU A 135 -18.07 16.01 -4.86
C GLU A 135 -16.69 15.40 -5.13
N PRO A 136 -16.04 15.75 -6.26
CA PRO A 136 -14.69 15.30 -6.56
C PRO A 136 -13.68 15.77 -5.50
N VAL A 137 -12.78 14.89 -5.13
CA VAL A 137 -11.74 15.18 -4.14
C VAL A 137 -10.38 14.68 -4.61
N ARG A 138 -9.33 15.33 -4.13
CA ARG A 138 -7.95 14.85 -4.28
C ARG A 138 -7.81 13.47 -3.65
N ALA A 139 -6.94 12.64 -4.21
CA ALA A 139 -6.62 11.35 -3.63
C ALA A 139 -5.16 10.97 -3.90
N TYR A 140 -4.55 10.27 -2.95
CA TYR A 140 -3.33 9.52 -3.21
C TYR A 140 -3.71 8.08 -3.53
N LEU A 141 -3.16 7.58 -4.59
CA LEU A 141 -3.38 6.21 -5.04
C LEU A 141 -2.08 5.54 -5.49
N GLY A 142 -2.10 4.24 -5.47
CA GLY A 142 -1.09 3.41 -6.09
C GLY A 142 -1.70 2.47 -7.11
N GLY A 143 -0.90 2.01 -8.03
CA GLY A 143 -1.32 1.05 -9.04
C GLY A 143 -0.13 0.31 -9.63
N THR A 144 -0.45 -0.66 -10.49
CA THR A 144 0.53 -1.43 -11.25
C THR A 144 0.15 -1.46 -12.71
N VAL A 145 1.09 -1.13 -13.57
CA VAL A 145 0.98 -1.35 -15.00
C VAL A 145 1.77 -2.61 -15.34
N LEU A 146 1.08 -3.58 -15.93
CA LEU A 146 1.66 -4.83 -16.42
C LEU A 146 1.83 -4.76 -17.93
N PHE A 147 3.02 -5.09 -18.40
CA PHE A 147 3.38 -5.25 -19.79
C PHE A 147 3.71 -6.73 -20.02
N PHE A 148 2.94 -7.41 -20.82
CA PHE A 148 3.15 -8.85 -21.09
C PHE A 148 2.69 -9.24 -22.50
N HIS A 149 3.09 -10.42 -22.94
CA HIS A 149 2.65 -10.96 -24.22
C HIS A 149 1.56 -12.02 -23.99
N GLN A 150 0.43 -11.86 -24.67
CA GLN A 150 -0.65 -12.85 -24.71
C GLN A 150 -0.83 -13.34 -26.14
N ASN A 151 -0.67 -14.64 -26.36
CA ASN A 151 -0.71 -15.24 -27.69
C ASN A 151 0.29 -14.61 -28.70
N GLY A 152 1.40 -14.08 -28.20
CA GLY A 152 2.43 -13.41 -29.00
C GLY A 152 2.23 -11.92 -29.22
N GLU A 153 1.06 -11.37 -28.84
CA GLU A 153 0.74 -9.96 -28.96
C GLU A 153 1.04 -9.19 -27.67
N PRO A 154 1.58 -7.96 -27.74
CA PRO A 154 1.83 -7.13 -26.58
C PRO A 154 0.52 -6.63 -25.97
N VAL A 155 0.38 -6.83 -24.66
CA VAL A 155 -0.79 -6.44 -23.88
C VAL A 155 -0.34 -5.56 -22.72
N ILE A 156 -1.12 -4.51 -22.42
CA ILE A 156 -0.92 -3.63 -21.27
C ILE A 156 -2.17 -3.68 -20.39
N VAL A 157 -1.96 -3.84 -19.09
CA VAL A 157 -3.04 -3.83 -18.11
C VAL A 157 -2.69 -2.87 -16.99
N VAL A 158 -3.64 -2.02 -16.62
CA VAL A 158 -3.54 -1.13 -15.44
C VAL A 158 -4.40 -1.69 -14.33
N SER A 159 -3.84 -1.85 -13.16
CA SER A 159 -4.52 -2.33 -11.96
C SER A 159 -4.30 -1.37 -10.80
N LEU A 160 -5.35 -1.07 -10.05
CA LEU A 160 -5.28 -0.31 -8.80
C LEU A 160 -5.14 -1.22 -7.56
N ALA A 161 -4.56 -2.40 -7.73
CA ALA A 161 -4.32 -3.42 -6.70
C ALA A 161 -2.82 -3.66 -6.46
N THR A 162 -2.06 -2.61 -6.22
CA THR A 162 -0.57 -2.65 -6.17
C THR A 162 -0.02 -3.61 -5.14
N HIS A 163 -0.69 -3.73 -4.01
CA HIS A 163 -0.15 -4.39 -2.83
C HIS A 163 -0.32 -5.90 -2.86
N ASP A 164 -1.24 -6.40 -3.66
CA ASP A 164 -1.54 -7.82 -3.76
C ASP A 164 -1.16 -8.35 -5.16
N ARG A 165 0.05 -8.90 -5.26
CA ARG A 165 0.57 -9.49 -6.51
C ARG A 165 -0.33 -10.60 -7.04
N ASP A 166 -0.95 -11.38 -6.16
CA ASP A 166 -1.85 -12.47 -6.55
C ASP A 166 -3.12 -11.91 -7.17
N ARG A 167 -3.61 -10.78 -6.68
CA ARG A 167 -4.77 -10.09 -7.23
C ARG A 167 -4.45 -9.43 -8.56
N VAL A 168 -3.32 -8.74 -8.68
CA VAL A 168 -2.86 -8.18 -9.96
C VAL A 168 -2.76 -9.26 -11.02
N GLY A 169 -2.13 -10.39 -10.71
CA GLY A 169 -1.98 -11.51 -11.64
C GLY A 169 -3.28 -12.19 -12.06
N LYS A 170 -4.33 -12.07 -11.27
CA LYS A 170 -5.67 -12.63 -11.55
C LYS A 170 -6.61 -11.65 -12.23
N LEU A 171 -6.16 -10.40 -12.49
CA LEU A 171 -7.00 -9.33 -13.07
C LEU A 171 -8.33 -9.17 -12.33
N THR A 172 -8.30 -9.19 -11.01
CA THR A 172 -9.51 -9.08 -10.18
C THR A 172 -10.01 -7.65 -10.11
N ASN A 173 -11.32 -7.47 -9.93
CA ASN A 173 -11.96 -6.17 -9.69
C ASN A 173 -11.67 -5.69 -8.25
N TYR A 174 -10.41 -5.59 -7.89
CA TYR A 174 -9.98 -5.08 -6.62
C TYR A 174 -9.35 -3.70 -6.77
N ILE A 175 -9.76 -2.78 -5.91
CA ILE A 175 -9.19 -1.46 -5.78
C ILE A 175 -8.68 -1.37 -4.34
N GLN A 176 -7.40 -1.08 -4.17
CA GLN A 176 -6.85 -0.87 -2.84
C GLN A 176 -7.40 0.43 -2.20
N PRO A 177 -7.28 0.61 -0.88
CA PRO A 177 -7.60 1.87 -0.22
C PRO A 177 -6.86 3.03 -0.87
N GLN A 178 -7.47 4.23 -0.84
CA GLN A 178 -6.86 5.45 -1.35
C GLN A 178 -6.92 6.51 -0.25
N LEU A 179 -5.85 7.30 -0.08
CA LEU A 179 -5.82 8.37 0.91
C LEU A 179 -6.57 9.59 0.36
N VAL A 180 -7.63 9.99 1.04
CA VAL A 180 -8.47 11.13 0.65
C VAL A 180 -7.79 12.44 1.00
N GLY A 181 -7.81 13.40 0.08
CA GLY A 181 -7.15 14.69 0.21
C GLY A 181 -5.70 14.72 -0.30
N GLY A 182 -5.14 13.55 -0.69
CA GLY A 182 -3.77 13.42 -1.19
C GLY A 182 -2.72 13.38 -0.07
N LEU A 183 -1.58 12.80 -0.38
CA LEU A 183 -0.47 12.63 0.57
C LEU A 183 0.17 13.97 0.93
N ARG A 184 0.31 14.86 -0.05
CA ARG A 184 0.86 16.20 0.18
C ARG A 184 0.11 16.95 1.29
N HIS A 185 -1.22 16.97 1.23
CA HIS A 185 -2.04 17.64 2.23
C HIS A 185 -1.94 16.97 3.62
N ALA A 186 -1.91 15.62 3.67
CA ALA A 186 -1.71 14.90 4.92
C ALA A 186 -0.34 15.22 5.55
N MET A 187 0.69 15.35 4.73
CA MET A 187 2.04 15.73 5.18
C MET A 187 2.11 17.17 5.65
N GLU A 188 1.51 18.12 4.95
CA GLU A 188 1.48 19.54 5.34
C GLU A 188 0.90 19.75 6.74
N LYS A 189 -0.14 19.01 7.11
CA LYS A 189 -0.72 19.05 8.46
C LYS A 189 0.26 18.62 9.55
N VAL A 190 1.08 17.61 9.27
CA VAL A 190 2.08 17.13 10.24
C VAL A 190 3.27 18.07 10.28
N ILE A 191 3.78 18.50 9.12
CA ILE A 191 4.94 19.39 9.01
C ILE A 191 4.66 20.73 9.66
N SER A 192 3.48 21.32 9.45
CA SER A 192 3.10 22.59 10.08
C SER A 192 3.06 22.54 11.61
N SER A 193 2.99 21.36 12.20
CA SER A 193 3.08 21.14 13.64
C SER A 193 4.52 21.06 14.17
N LEU A 194 5.53 21.02 13.28
CA LEU A 194 6.94 20.95 13.66
C LEU A 194 7.54 22.35 13.76
N THR A 195 8.30 22.60 14.82
CA THR A 195 8.88 23.93 15.12
C THR A 195 10.00 24.27 14.13
N ASP A 196 10.75 23.27 13.63
CA ASP A 196 11.98 23.46 12.86
C ASP A 196 11.86 23.08 11.38
N GLY A 197 10.65 22.65 10.94
CA GLY A 197 10.44 22.19 9.56
C GLY A 197 11.14 20.86 9.24
N ILE A 198 11.13 20.49 7.97
CA ILE A 198 11.89 19.33 7.45
C ILE A 198 13.13 19.86 6.75
N LEU A 199 14.30 19.46 7.25
CA LEU A 199 15.60 19.83 6.68
C LEU A 199 16.23 18.71 5.81
N VAL A 200 15.59 17.57 5.73
CA VAL A 200 16.13 16.38 5.05
C VAL A 200 15.25 16.02 3.86
N SER A 201 15.86 15.97 2.68
CA SER A 201 15.23 15.40 1.49
C SER A 201 15.38 13.89 1.47
N GLY A 202 14.36 13.17 1.02
CA GLY A 202 14.42 11.72 0.99
C GLY A 202 13.11 11.07 0.59
N LYS A 203 13.04 9.76 0.88
CA LYS A 203 11.83 8.96 0.65
C LYS A 203 11.49 8.18 1.91
N ALA A 204 10.22 7.99 2.15
CA ALA A 204 9.74 7.09 3.17
C ALA A 204 8.59 6.24 2.62
N GLU A 205 8.40 5.09 3.22
CA GLU A 205 7.37 4.11 2.85
C GLU A 205 6.74 3.55 4.11
N VAL A 206 5.43 3.35 4.07
CA VAL A 206 4.65 2.73 5.14
C VAL A 206 3.48 1.94 4.56
N ILE A 207 3.25 0.75 5.10
CA ILE A 207 2.08 -0.06 4.78
C ILE A 207 0.96 0.32 5.74
N VAL A 208 -0.17 0.74 5.20
CA VAL A 208 -1.36 1.15 5.97
C VAL A 208 -2.44 0.09 5.81
N SER A 209 -2.97 -0.39 6.93
CA SER A 209 -4.14 -1.26 6.96
C SER A 209 -5.40 -0.42 7.23
N VAL A 210 -6.43 -0.64 6.42
CA VAL A 210 -7.69 0.12 6.44
C VAL A 210 -8.85 -0.86 6.55
N ASP A 211 -9.84 -0.57 7.39
CA ASP A 211 -11.06 -1.38 7.51
C ASP A 211 -12.08 -1.06 6.38
N ALA A 212 -13.17 -1.84 6.33
CA ALA A 212 -14.23 -1.65 5.33
C ALA A 212 -15.00 -0.30 5.46
N ARG A 213 -14.70 0.52 6.47
CA ARG A 213 -15.25 1.87 6.65
C ARG A 213 -14.25 2.96 6.29
N GLY A 214 -13.05 2.60 5.84
CA GLY A 214 -11.98 3.54 5.53
C GLY A 214 -11.17 4.01 6.75
N MET A 215 -11.31 3.34 7.91
CA MET A 215 -10.54 3.67 9.12
C MET A 215 -9.18 2.96 9.10
N VAL A 216 -8.13 3.70 9.43
CA VAL A 216 -6.80 3.13 9.65
C VAL A 216 -6.83 2.24 10.89
N THR A 217 -6.52 0.95 10.72
CA THR A 217 -6.46 -0.04 11.80
C THR A 217 -5.03 -0.33 12.26
N GLY A 218 -4.04 0.04 11.46
CA GLY A 218 -2.63 -0.12 11.80
C GLY A 218 -1.70 0.30 10.69
N THR A 219 -0.42 0.38 11.04
CA THR A 219 0.67 0.65 10.11
C THR A 219 1.82 -0.34 10.37
N SER A 220 2.58 -0.65 9.33
CA SER A 220 3.74 -1.56 9.39
C SER A 220 4.73 -1.25 8.27
N GLY A 221 5.86 -1.96 8.24
CA GLY A 221 6.81 -1.88 7.14
C GLY A 221 7.42 -0.49 6.94
N ILE A 222 7.56 0.30 8.01
CA ILE A 222 8.12 1.66 7.91
C ILE A 222 9.57 1.56 7.45
N SER A 223 9.87 2.22 6.34
CA SER A 223 11.22 2.36 5.80
C SER A 223 11.50 3.79 5.38
N GLU A 224 12.78 4.17 5.34
CA GLU A 224 13.19 5.51 4.95
C GLU A 224 14.58 5.52 4.31
N ASN A 225 14.79 6.50 3.46
CA ASN A 225 16.07 6.78 2.84
C ASN A 225 16.27 8.31 2.72
N PRO A 226 17.28 8.93 3.40
CA PRO A 226 18.32 8.31 4.19
C PRO A 226 17.82 7.60 5.45
N ARG A 227 18.53 6.58 5.91
CA ARG A 227 18.21 5.88 7.17
C ARG A 227 18.33 6.85 8.36
N SER A 228 17.46 6.66 9.35
CA SER A 228 17.40 7.47 10.58
C SER A 228 17.16 8.97 10.32
N SER A 229 16.52 9.29 9.20
CA SER A 229 16.15 10.65 8.85
C SER A 229 14.91 11.14 9.61
N GLY A 230 14.11 10.23 10.14
CA GLY A 230 12.82 10.53 10.78
C GLY A 230 11.66 10.68 9.78
N LEU A 231 11.92 10.60 8.48
CA LEU A 231 10.90 10.73 7.43
C LEU A 231 9.84 9.64 7.52
N GLY A 232 10.27 8.41 7.89
CA GLY A 232 9.37 7.28 8.10
C GLY A 232 8.36 7.52 9.22
N LEU A 233 8.80 8.11 10.33
CA LEU A 233 7.93 8.48 11.46
C LEU A 233 6.98 9.62 11.10
N LEU A 234 7.44 10.60 10.30
CA LEU A 234 6.59 11.68 9.81
C LEU A 234 5.50 11.14 8.89
N LEU A 235 5.87 10.26 7.95
CA LEU A 235 4.91 9.63 7.05
C LEU A 235 3.91 8.77 7.84
N ASP A 236 4.37 7.96 8.79
CA ASP A 236 3.51 7.17 9.67
C ASP A 236 2.50 8.05 10.43
N ARG A 237 2.96 9.17 10.99
CA ARG A 237 2.07 10.13 11.65
C ARG A 237 1.05 10.74 10.69
N ALA A 238 1.46 11.10 9.47
CA ALA A 238 0.58 11.70 8.48
C ALA A 238 -0.53 10.73 8.06
N VAL A 239 -0.19 9.49 7.72
CA VAL A 239 -1.18 8.50 7.29
C VAL A 239 -2.14 8.10 8.42
N LYS A 240 -1.66 8.07 9.65
CA LYS A 240 -2.51 7.84 10.83
C LYS A 240 -3.51 8.96 11.09
N GLN A 241 -3.23 10.17 10.64
CA GLN A 241 -4.10 11.35 10.74
C GLN A 241 -4.83 11.63 9.42
N ALA A 242 -4.82 10.71 8.48
CA ALA A 242 -5.51 10.83 7.21
C ALA A 242 -6.79 9.99 7.18
N GLN A 243 -7.67 10.32 6.25
CA GLN A 243 -8.86 9.53 5.94
C GLN A 243 -8.62 8.75 4.65
N PHE A 244 -9.22 7.56 4.57
CA PHE A 244 -9.08 6.69 3.42
C PHE A 244 -10.44 6.30 2.84
N THR A 245 -10.47 5.97 1.56
CA THR A 245 -11.52 5.09 1.05
C THR A 245 -11.28 3.69 1.59
N PRO A 246 -12.30 2.86 1.80
CA PRO A 246 -12.06 1.43 1.97
C PRO A 246 -11.44 0.82 0.71
N ALA A 247 -10.96 -0.40 0.78
CA ALA A 247 -10.76 -1.21 -0.41
C ALA A 247 -12.12 -1.56 -1.03
N TYR A 248 -12.12 -1.83 -2.33
CA TYR A 248 -13.31 -2.35 -3.01
C TYR A 248 -12.97 -3.69 -3.67
N GLU A 249 -13.79 -4.69 -3.41
CA GLU A 249 -13.70 -6.00 -4.06
C GLU A 249 -15.03 -6.29 -4.74
N ASN A 250 -15.02 -6.39 -6.07
CA ASN A 250 -16.24 -6.54 -6.88
C ASN A 250 -17.30 -5.47 -6.59
N GLY A 251 -16.88 -4.24 -6.36
CA GLY A 251 -17.75 -3.10 -6.05
C GLY A 251 -18.24 -3.02 -4.60
N THR A 252 -17.84 -3.95 -3.75
CA THR A 252 -18.21 -3.96 -2.33
C THR A 252 -17.05 -3.47 -1.47
N ALA A 253 -17.34 -2.59 -0.51
CA ALA A 253 -16.35 -2.10 0.43
C ALA A 253 -15.80 -3.24 1.29
N ALA A 254 -14.48 -3.31 1.40
CA ALA A 254 -13.74 -4.35 2.11
C ALA A 254 -12.57 -3.74 2.91
N ALA A 255 -12.05 -4.50 3.86
CA ALA A 255 -10.77 -4.17 4.47
C ALA A 255 -9.64 -4.40 3.47
N GLY A 256 -8.58 -3.60 3.55
CA GLY A 256 -7.44 -3.75 2.66
C GLY A 256 -6.21 -3.01 3.16
N GLY A 257 -5.14 -3.12 2.39
CA GLY A 257 -3.89 -2.41 2.66
C GLY A 257 -3.46 -1.58 1.47
N ILE A 258 -2.71 -0.52 1.76
CA ILE A 258 -2.04 0.29 0.75
C ILE A 258 -0.60 0.55 1.20
N ASN A 259 0.32 0.50 0.25
CA ASN A 259 1.67 0.98 0.45
C ASN A 259 1.69 2.48 0.12
N VAL A 260 2.02 3.30 1.10
CA VAL A 260 2.16 4.75 0.93
C VAL A 260 3.63 5.09 0.85
N VAL A 261 4.04 5.67 -0.28
CA VAL A 261 5.41 6.11 -0.56
C VAL A 261 5.39 7.63 -0.69
N GLY A 262 6.15 8.32 0.17
CA GLY A 262 6.31 9.77 0.16
C GLY A 262 7.71 10.18 -0.28
N SER A 263 7.80 11.25 -1.07
CA SER A 263 9.05 11.96 -1.37
C SER A 263 9.02 13.31 -0.64
N PHE A 264 10.17 13.72 -0.06
CA PHE A 264 10.34 14.89 0.79
C PHE A 264 11.41 15.82 0.26
#